data_6d6f1a3aaafebf15c3a7a493a745653a
#
_entry.id   6d6f1a3aaafebf15c3a7a493a745653a
#
_cell.length_a   1.000
_cell.length_b   1.000
_cell.length_c   1.000
_cell.angle_alpha   90.00
_cell.angle_beta   90.00
_cell.angle_gamma   90.00
#
_symmetry.space_group_name_H-M   'P 1'
#
loop_
_entity.id
_entity.type
_entity.pdbx_description
1 polymer ?
#
loop_
_entity_poly.entity_id
_entity_poly.type
_entity_poly.pdbx_seq_one_letter_code
_entity_poly.pdbx_strand_id
1 'polypeptide(L)'
;MARILSIDYGRKRCGIAATDPLQIIVTAIDTIATHNLFDYLVQYMSDEEVEKIVFGKPTHADGNETFLMEDIRLFIKKLLKIIPDLETDFQDESF
;
A
#
# COMPACT_ATOMS: atom_id res chain seq x y z
N MET A 1 -17.19 8.18 5.86
CA MET A 1 -16.39 7.02 6.31
C MET A 1 -15.25 6.76 5.35
N ALA A 2 -14.11 6.40 5.88
CA ALA A 2 -12.91 6.27 5.08
C ALA A 2 -12.59 4.81 4.76
N ARG A 3 -11.90 4.60 3.64
CA ARG A 3 -11.48 3.28 3.21
C ARG A 3 -10.10 2.96 3.77
N ILE A 4 -9.79 1.67 3.86
CA ILE A 4 -8.45 1.20 4.14
C ILE A 4 -7.92 0.55 2.86
N LEU A 5 -6.75 1.00 2.41
CA LEU A 5 -6.08 0.40 1.27
C LEU A 5 -5.10 -0.66 1.73
N SER A 6 -4.97 -1.73 0.95
CA SER A 6 -3.98 -2.76 1.18
C SER A 6 -3.10 -2.86 -0.06
N ILE A 7 -1.79 -2.78 0.13
CA ILE A 7 -0.81 -2.79 -0.95
C ILE A 7 0.07 -4.03 -0.82
N ASP A 8 0.07 -4.87 -1.85
CA ASP A 8 1.02 -5.95 -1.98
C ASP A 8 2.16 -5.45 -2.85
N TYR A 9 3.21 -4.96 -2.20
CA TYR A 9 4.29 -4.24 -2.87
C TYR A 9 5.29 -5.21 -3.48
N GLY A 10 5.51 -5.11 -4.78
CA GLY A 10 6.51 -5.88 -5.50
C GLY A 10 7.48 -4.96 -6.22
N ARG A 11 8.58 -5.51 -6.69
CA ARG A 11 9.59 -4.72 -7.42
C ARG A 11 9.09 -4.24 -8.77
N LYS A 12 8.30 -5.06 -9.45
CA LYS A 12 7.82 -4.76 -10.80
C LYS A 12 6.38 -4.28 -10.80
N ARG A 13 5.56 -4.87 -9.96
CA ARG A 13 4.14 -4.53 -9.88
C ARG A 13 3.64 -4.66 -8.46
N CYS A 14 2.57 -3.92 -8.18
CA CYS A 14 1.93 -3.90 -6.88
C CYS A 14 0.46 -4.23 -7.05
N GLY A 15 -0.06 -5.07 -6.15
CA GLY A 15 -1.49 -5.34 -6.07
C GLY A 15 -2.14 -4.38 -5.10
N ILE A 16 -3.32 -3.88 -5.43
CA ILE A 16 -4.04 -2.92 -4.62
C ILE A 16 -5.42 -3.45 -4.33
N ALA A 17 -5.80 -3.43 -3.06
CA ALA A 17 -7.13 -3.77 -2.61
C ALA A 17 -7.64 -2.66 -1.71
N ALA A 18 -8.95 -2.54 -1.61
CA ALA A 18 -9.58 -1.54 -0.77
C ALA A 18 -10.77 -2.12 -0.04
N THR A 19 -11.00 -1.64 1.18
CA THR A 19 -12.25 -1.92 1.88
C THR A 19 -13.34 -1.01 1.31
N ASP A 20 -14.59 -1.41 1.52
CA ASP A 20 -15.71 -0.50 1.33
C ASP A 20 -15.68 0.58 2.43
N PRO A 21 -16.49 1.64 2.32
CA PRO A 21 -16.50 2.70 3.34
C PRO A 21 -16.84 2.20 4.75
N LEU A 22 -17.56 1.08 4.88
CA LEU A 22 -17.87 0.48 6.17
C LEU A 22 -16.76 -0.44 6.67
N GLN A 23 -15.71 -0.66 5.85
CA GLN A 23 -14.55 -1.48 6.20
C GLN A 23 -14.89 -2.95 6.49
N ILE A 24 -15.93 -3.46 5.83
CA ILE A 24 -16.40 -4.82 6.01
C ILE A 24 -15.85 -5.76 4.95
N ILE A 25 -15.88 -5.32 3.69
CA ILE A 25 -15.49 -6.14 2.54
C ILE A 25 -14.21 -5.60 1.93
N VAL A 26 -13.26 -6.48 1.65
CA VAL A 26 -12.01 -6.12 0.96
C VAL A 26 -12.10 -6.62 -0.48
N THR A 27 -11.88 -5.73 -1.43
CA THR A 27 -11.96 -6.05 -2.86
C THR A 27 -10.67 -5.64 -3.54
N ALA A 28 -10.11 -6.54 -4.35
CA ALA A 28 -8.97 -6.21 -5.19
C ALA A 28 -9.42 -5.21 -6.27
N ILE A 29 -8.70 -4.10 -6.39
CA ILE A 29 -9.07 -3.05 -7.34
C ILE A 29 -8.18 -3.04 -8.57
N ASP A 30 -6.87 -3.27 -8.41
CA ASP A 30 -5.96 -3.13 -9.54
C ASP A 30 -4.63 -3.82 -9.25
N THR A 31 -3.90 -4.07 -10.33
CA THR A 31 -2.50 -4.45 -10.27
C THR A 31 -1.77 -3.52 -11.21
N ILE A 32 -0.82 -2.75 -10.72
CA ILE A 32 -0.15 -1.72 -11.50
C ILE A 32 1.37 -1.87 -11.42
N ALA A 33 2.05 -1.28 -12.40
CA ALA A 33 3.50 -1.23 -12.37
C ALA A 33 3.98 -0.42 -11.15
N THR A 34 5.02 -0.91 -10.48
CA THR A 34 5.49 -0.29 -9.25
C THR A 34 5.90 1.17 -9.43
N HIS A 35 6.49 1.51 -10.58
CA HIS A 35 6.89 2.90 -10.85
C HIS A 35 5.70 3.84 -11.02
N ASN A 36 4.50 3.31 -11.19
CA ASN A 36 3.27 4.12 -11.27
C ASN A 36 2.50 4.18 -9.96
N LEU A 37 2.94 3.43 -8.94
CA LEU A 37 2.18 3.31 -7.69
C LEU A 37 1.99 4.65 -6.99
N PHE A 38 3.02 5.48 -6.95
CA PHE A 38 2.94 6.76 -6.26
C PHE A 38 1.85 7.66 -6.86
N ASP A 39 1.89 7.83 -8.17
CA ASP A 39 0.90 8.67 -8.85
C ASP A 39 -0.51 8.07 -8.74
N TYR A 40 -0.61 6.76 -8.82
CA TYR A 40 -1.89 6.07 -8.64
C TYR A 40 -2.49 6.36 -7.27
N LEU A 41 -1.70 6.24 -6.20
CA LEU A 41 -2.19 6.46 -4.85
C LEU A 41 -2.54 7.91 -4.59
N VAL A 42 -1.76 8.85 -5.10
CA VAL A 42 -2.06 10.28 -4.96
C VAL A 42 -3.41 10.58 -5.63
N GLN A 43 -3.62 10.05 -6.84
CA GLN A 43 -4.88 10.24 -7.54
C GLN A 43 -6.05 9.57 -6.81
N TYR A 44 -5.85 8.35 -6.35
CA TYR A 44 -6.90 7.63 -5.62
C TYR A 44 -7.31 8.39 -4.36
N MET A 45 -6.34 8.90 -3.61
CA MET A 45 -6.64 9.61 -2.37
C MET A 45 -7.21 11.01 -2.59
N SER A 46 -7.12 11.55 -3.80
CA SER A 46 -7.80 12.79 -4.12
C SER A 46 -9.29 12.54 -4.46
N ASP A 47 -9.62 11.34 -4.91
CA ASP A 47 -10.97 10.97 -5.29
C ASP A 47 -11.75 10.28 -4.17
N GLU A 48 -11.05 9.55 -3.32
CA GLU A 48 -11.65 8.74 -2.26
C GLU A 48 -11.01 9.06 -0.92
N GLU A 49 -11.80 9.07 0.13
CA GLU A 49 -11.27 9.26 1.47
C GLU A 49 -10.62 7.96 1.96
N VAL A 50 -9.33 8.05 2.29
CA VAL A 50 -8.53 6.92 2.76
C VAL A 50 -7.98 7.25 4.14
N GLU A 51 -8.29 6.41 5.13
CA GLU A 51 -7.79 6.66 6.48
C GLU A 51 -6.44 5.99 6.73
N LYS A 52 -6.16 4.88 6.06
CA LYS A 52 -4.97 4.09 6.34
C LYS A 52 -4.56 3.30 5.10
N ILE A 53 -3.25 3.12 4.92
CA ILE A 53 -2.70 2.19 3.94
C ILE A 53 -1.90 1.12 4.67
N VAL A 54 -2.23 -0.14 4.43
CA VAL A 54 -1.55 -1.29 5.00
C VAL A 54 -0.68 -1.92 3.92
N PHE A 55 0.60 -2.10 4.20
CA PHE A 55 1.52 -2.76 3.28
C PHE A 55 1.73 -4.20 3.74
N GLY A 56 1.60 -5.15 2.80
CA GLY A 56 1.94 -6.53 3.08
C GLY A 56 3.43 -6.67 3.31
N LYS A 57 3.80 -7.31 4.41
CA LYS A 57 5.19 -7.50 4.76
C LYS A 57 5.74 -8.71 4.01
N PRO A 58 6.85 -8.57 3.27
CA PRO A 58 7.44 -9.71 2.57
C PRO A 58 7.88 -10.79 3.55
N THR A 59 7.61 -12.05 3.19
CA THR A 59 7.91 -13.18 4.06
C THR A 59 8.88 -14.19 3.45
N HIS A 60 9.50 -13.86 2.32
CA HIS A 60 10.41 -14.76 1.64
C HIS A 60 11.77 -14.81 2.34
N ALA A 61 12.31 -16.00 2.49
CA ALA A 61 13.54 -16.24 3.24
C ALA A 61 14.81 -16.15 2.38
N ASP A 62 14.73 -15.63 1.17
CA ASP A 62 15.84 -15.63 0.21
C ASP A 62 16.68 -14.35 0.21
N GLY A 63 16.49 -13.47 1.18
CA GLY A 63 17.25 -12.23 1.29
C GLY A 63 16.68 -11.06 0.53
N ASN A 64 15.78 -11.27 -0.41
CA ASN A 64 15.15 -10.19 -1.16
C ASN A 64 14.21 -9.36 -0.29
N GLU A 65 13.76 -9.93 0.80
CA GLU A 65 12.88 -9.29 1.77
C GLU A 65 13.46 -7.98 2.30
N THR A 66 14.75 -7.96 2.62
CA THR A 66 15.41 -6.78 3.18
C THR A 66 15.36 -5.60 2.23
N PHE A 67 15.67 -5.84 0.97
CA PHE A 67 15.66 -4.77 -0.04
C PHE A 67 14.24 -4.28 -0.30
N LEU A 68 13.28 -5.19 -0.33
CA LEU A 68 11.90 -4.83 -0.57
C LEU A 68 11.33 -3.99 0.58
N MET A 69 11.68 -4.35 1.82
CA MET A 69 11.25 -3.57 2.98
C MET A 69 11.83 -2.16 2.96
N GLU A 70 13.08 -2.02 2.54
CA GLU A 70 13.69 -0.71 2.41
C GLU A 70 12.99 0.13 1.34
N ASP A 71 12.68 -0.49 0.20
CA ASP A 71 11.94 0.18 -0.87
C ASP A 71 10.58 0.66 -0.38
N ILE A 72 9.88 -0.16 0.39
CA ILE A 72 8.58 0.21 0.97
C ILE A 72 8.73 1.40 1.92
N ARG A 73 9.75 1.39 2.77
CA ARG A 73 9.98 2.49 3.72
C ARG A 73 10.27 3.81 3.00
N LEU A 74 11.06 3.76 1.95
CA LEU A 74 11.35 4.94 1.14
C LEU A 74 10.10 5.45 0.44
N PHE A 75 9.27 4.54 -0.05
CA PHE A 75 8.01 4.87 -0.67
C PHE A 75 7.06 5.56 0.32
N ILE A 76 6.93 5.00 1.53
CA ILE A 76 6.10 5.58 2.58
C ILE A 76 6.59 6.98 2.93
N LYS A 77 7.89 7.16 3.06
CA LYS A 77 8.48 8.45 3.39
C LYS A 77 8.13 9.51 2.32
N LYS A 78 8.22 9.11 1.05
CA LYS A 78 7.87 9.99 -0.06
C LYS A 78 6.39 10.36 -0.03
N LEU A 79 5.54 9.39 0.27
CA LEU A 79 4.10 9.59 0.34
C LEU A 79 3.71 10.53 1.49
N LEU A 80 4.34 10.37 2.65
CA LEU A 80 4.05 11.19 3.81
C LEU A 80 4.49 12.64 3.66
N LYS A 81 5.39 12.94 2.73
CA LYS A 81 5.74 14.33 2.42
C LYS A 81 4.58 15.07 1.77
N ILE A 82 3.73 14.37 1.06
CA ILE A 82 2.57 14.96 0.38
C ILE A 82 1.33 14.86 1.26
N ILE A 83 1.18 13.74 1.98
CA ILE A 83 0.01 13.49 2.83
C ILE A 83 0.51 13.19 4.25
N PRO A 84 0.86 14.24 5.03
CA PRO A 84 1.50 14.03 6.34
C PRO A 84 0.63 13.33 7.38
N ASP A 85 -0.69 13.43 7.24
CA ASP A 85 -1.63 12.85 8.19
C ASP A 85 -2.01 11.41 7.85
N LEU A 86 -1.48 10.87 6.76
CA LEU A 86 -1.79 9.51 6.36
C LEU A 86 -1.24 8.51 7.36
N GLU A 87 -2.08 7.57 7.78
CA GLU A 87 -1.68 6.48 8.64
C GLU A 87 -1.21 5.30 7.81
N THR A 88 -0.08 4.71 8.15
CA THR A 88 0.46 3.53 7.47
C THR A 88 0.74 2.43 8.46
N ASP A 89 0.67 1.18 8.00
CA ASP A 89 0.91 0.02 8.83
C ASP A 89 1.46 -1.11 7.97
N PHE A 90 1.97 -2.14 8.61
CA PHE A 90 2.44 -3.36 7.95
C PHE A 90 1.61 -4.54 8.43
N GLN A 91 1.31 -5.43 7.52
CA GLN A 91 0.64 -6.69 7.85
C GLN A 91 1.56 -7.85 7.51
N ASP A 92 1.76 -8.73 8.48
CA ASP A 92 2.52 -9.95 8.27
C ASP A 92 1.59 -10.97 7.61
N GLU A 93 1.99 -11.45 6.43
CA GLU A 93 1.18 -12.40 5.66
C GLU A 93 1.54 -13.85 5.91
N SER A 94 2.44 -14.10 6.86
CA SER A 94 2.83 -15.48 7.21
C SER A 94 1.78 -16.13 8.10
N PHE A 95 0.87 -16.82 7.50
CA PHE A 95 -0.11 -17.63 8.22
C PHE A 95 0.18 -19.09 7.98
#